data_373bd512bf21c16c71740dbc532161ba
#
_entry.id   373bd512bf21c16c71740dbc532161ba
#
_cell.length_a   1.000
_cell.length_b   1.000
_cell.length_c   1.000
_cell.angle_alpha   90.00
_cell.angle_beta   90.00
_cell.angle_gamma   90.00
#
_symmetry.space_group_name_H-M   'P 1'
#
loop_
_entity.id
_entity.type
_entity.pdbx_description
1 polymer ?
#
loop_
_entity_poly.entity_id
_entity_poly.type
_entity_poly.pdbx_seq_one_letter_code
_entity_poly.pdbx_strand_id
1 'polypeptide(L)'
;MSFPSSPSPSEPNLPQNGSESDPAATTPTEPVPTAADRVVPPPLPFEPPPPSLASRLWHRVYSHNPFYLLSVCFVLHGTRFWLRDGASLNSAWQFMAVICGFILLLDLTAFVIVRWGKVWDDARTILLTLLFLFVTLALTFDQTLLAQPLMGQALLVGGFLFCSLVTEGLLLGLGIRLPALFRIPYYLQLGLLFLYPVGLQPDATTDAASLSWRIWVFSPLAAIALLSLVPAIRHGREYVKHNGTPWAWPLFPWCVFVFLALGLGYRAYALSLSFDPVMSLDSAAAWNLEAAFGGWFLVPLILAAGFLLLEIGRVERLPFIERLGLAVPAVAMLLAFPVIGRSVPHDEFLAMFRAALCAPALPALVLVTLFYAYAFLKGVRYGQECLSAAVLMFAVVGLDSVDVRTFTPIQPWPLATVALFQLAMGVRDGRSPRVLFALMCGAAAVRFGDWGLPTTMLRNAVWFGLIEAALIGVSWWYRDRFARALRPVSAWVMAGFAWGLLEWPEQFEPRVPAMAVAAAVVLMGVLAVAFSRRMPSLAWYFLGWFVSAAGTLRTGLIAYGSVRYYRGPLDIDSLLLGAAFFFLAILISTAKGGLLQKMVRWIPAPPDVAPLEPSRGT
;
A
#
# COMPACT_ATOMS: atom_id res chain seq x y z
N MET A 1 -32.26 26.66 -15.42
CA MET A 1 -32.79 26.01 -14.22
C MET A 1 -32.00 26.52 -13.03
N SER A 2 -32.56 27.48 -12.34
CA SER A 2 -31.97 28.18 -11.18
C SER A 2 -32.24 27.38 -9.89
N PHE A 3 -31.19 27.06 -9.17
CA PHE A 3 -31.28 26.41 -7.85
C PHE A 3 -31.46 27.47 -6.76
N PRO A 4 -32.34 27.26 -5.80
CA PRO A 4 -32.50 28.17 -4.67
C PRO A 4 -31.33 28.01 -3.65
N SER A 5 -30.86 29.17 -3.20
CA SER A 5 -29.84 29.33 -2.16
C SER A 5 -30.36 28.85 -0.79
N SER A 6 -29.61 27.95 -0.14
CA SER A 6 -29.82 27.52 1.24
C SER A 6 -29.40 28.60 2.24
N PRO A 7 -30.12 28.75 3.37
CA PRO A 7 -29.77 29.73 4.40
C PRO A 7 -28.56 29.26 5.24
N SER A 8 -27.71 30.24 5.60
CA SER A 8 -26.57 30.07 6.50
C SER A 8 -27.00 29.75 7.92
N PRO A 9 -26.29 28.89 8.67
CA PRO A 9 -26.55 28.66 10.09
C PRO A 9 -26.05 29.85 10.91
N SER A 10 -26.92 30.34 11.80
CA SER A 10 -26.67 31.36 12.83
C SER A 10 -25.59 30.89 13.83
N GLU A 11 -24.60 31.73 14.03
CA GLU A 11 -23.59 31.60 15.09
C GLU A 11 -24.25 31.64 16.49
N PRO A 12 -23.77 30.79 17.44
CA PRO A 12 -24.18 30.88 18.82
C PRO A 12 -23.44 32.04 19.54
N ASN A 13 -24.19 32.94 20.13
CA ASN A 13 -23.74 34.02 21.01
C ASN A 13 -22.92 33.48 22.19
N LEU A 14 -21.65 33.88 22.26
CA LEU A 14 -20.82 33.75 23.46
C LEU A 14 -21.17 34.88 24.43
N PRO A 15 -21.32 34.61 25.73
CA PRO A 15 -21.53 35.65 26.72
C PRO A 15 -20.26 36.48 26.93
N GLN A 16 -20.38 37.80 26.76
CA GLN A 16 -19.37 38.79 27.13
C GLN A 16 -19.27 38.85 28.66
N ASN A 17 -18.13 38.39 29.21
CA ASN A 17 -17.76 38.70 30.58
C ASN A 17 -17.22 40.12 30.66
N GLY A 18 -18.02 41.01 31.22
CA GLY A 18 -17.62 42.35 31.59
C GLY A 18 -16.54 42.33 32.68
N SER A 19 -15.46 43.04 32.42
CA SER A 19 -14.44 43.39 33.40
C SER A 19 -14.95 44.52 34.27
N GLU A 20 -15.36 44.23 35.50
CA GLU A 20 -15.46 45.23 36.56
C GLU A 20 -14.28 45.06 37.52
N SER A 21 -13.45 46.06 37.54
CA SER A 21 -12.36 46.26 38.50
C SER A 21 -12.97 46.85 39.79
N ASP A 22 -12.90 46.12 40.89
CA ASP A 22 -13.24 46.64 42.22
C ASP A 22 -12.07 46.45 43.20
N PRO A 23 -11.81 47.45 44.07
CA PRO A 23 -10.55 47.54 44.78
C PRO A 23 -10.60 46.83 46.14
N ALA A 24 -9.46 46.34 46.55
CA ALA A 24 -9.00 46.10 47.92
C ALA A 24 -10.04 45.60 48.94
N ALA A 25 -10.26 44.28 48.98
CA ALA A 25 -10.84 43.62 50.14
C ALA A 25 -9.74 42.82 50.87
N THR A 26 -9.52 43.22 52.11
CA THR A 26 -8.72 42.58 53.13
C THR A 26 -9.02 41.11 53.26
N THR A 27 -7.97 40.28 53.06
CA THR A 27 -7.99 38.83 53.24
C THR A 27 -8.37 38.44 54.67
N PRO A 28 -9.48 37.73 54.92
CA PRO A 28 -9.71 37.10 56.19
C PRO A 28 -8.75 35.91 56.33
N THR A 29 -8.02 35.89 57.44
CA THR A 29 -7.20 34.78 57.88
C THR A 29 -8.07 33.52 58.00
N GLU A 30 -7.91 32.55 57.14
CA GLU A 30 -8.56 31.24 57.25
C GLU A 30 -8.19 30.61 58.60
N PRO A 31 -9.16 30.13 59.37
CA PRO A 31 -8.88 29.39 60.60
C PRO A 31 -8.21 28.07 60.26
N VAL A 32 -7.06 27.82 60.87
CA VAL A 32 -6.32 26.57 60.79
C VAL A 32 -7.28 25.43 61.16
N PRO A 33 -7.53 24.42 60.25
CA PRO A 33 -8.43 23.34 60.53
C PRO A 33 -7.90 22.52 61.72
N THR A 34 -8.67 22.44 62.78
CA THR A 34 -8.41 21.60 63.95
C THR A 34 -8.39 20.12 63.51
N ALA A 35 -7.50 19.34 64.12
CA ALA A 35 -7.24 17.93 63.78
C ALA A 35 -8.46 16.98 63.88
N ALA A 36 -9.63 17.49 64.31
CA ALA A 36 -10.89 16.76 64.41
C ALA A 36 -11.68 16.63 63.09
N ASP A 37 -11.40 17.46 62.04
CA ASP A 37 -12.16 17.47 60.80
C ASP A 37 -11.51 16.62 59.66
N ARG A 38 -10.60 15.69 60.00
CA ARG A 38 -10.18 14.70 59.01
C ARG A 38 -11.31 13.70 58.80
N VAL A 39 -12.21 14.03 57.88
CA VAL A 39 -13.14 13.06 57.29
C VAL A 39 -12.28 11.92 56.69
N VAL A 40 -12.25 10.78 57.38
CA VAL A 40 -11.61 9.56 56.84
C VAL A 40 -12.33 9.23 55.54
N PRO A 41 -11.65 9.29 54.40
CA PRO A 41 -12.31 8.94 53.15
C PRO A 41 -12.92 7.55 53.27
N PRO A 42 -14.14 7.32 52.74
CA PRO A 42 -14.77 6.01 52.78
C PRO A 42 -13.81 4.98 52.16
N PRO A 43 -13.70 3.76 52.74
CA PRO A 43 -12.82 2.73 52.21
C PRO A 43 -13.15 2.55 50.71
N LEU A 44 -12.12 2.66 49.87
CA LEU A 44 -12.26 2.43 48.45
C LEU A 44 -12.95 1.06 48.24
N PRO A 45 -13.97 0.99 47.38
CA PRO A 45 -14.64 -0.29 47.12
C PRO A 45 -13.56 -1.31 46.70
N PHE A 46 -13.56 -2.45 47.37
CA PHE A 46 -12.63 -3.54 47.05
C PHE A 46 -12.78 -3.87 45.56
N GLU A 47 -11.78 -3.49 44.75
CA GLU A 47 -11.72 -4.00 43.37
C GLU A 47 -11.52 -5.53 43.44
N PRO A 48 -12.45 -6.31 42.86
CA PRO A 48 -12.31 -7.75 42.84
C PRO A 48 -11.00 -8.11 42.13
N PRO A 49 -10.24 -9.07 42.61
CA PRO A 49 -8.98 -9.47 41.99
C PRO A 49 -9.20 -9.81 40.52
N PRO A 50 -8.26 -9.43 39.61
CA PRO A 50 -8.40 -9.70 38.19
C PRO A 50 -8.63 -11.18 37.97
N PRO A 51 -9.60 -11.57 37.12
CA PRO A 51 -9.95 -12.97 36.91
C PRO A 51 -8.73 -13.77 36.45
N SER A 52 -8.51 -14.94 37.03
CA SER A 52 -7.41 -15.83 36.68
C SER A 52 -7.43 -16.20 35.19
N LEU A 53 -6.27 -16.54 34.60
CA LEU A 53 -6.18 -17.01 33.20
C LEU A 53 -7.14 -18.19 32.93
N ALA A 54 -7.26 -19.12 33.88
CA ALA A 54 -8.18 -20.24 33.79
C ALA A 54 -9.64 -19.76 33.75
N SER A 55 -10.03 -18.79 34.59
CA SER A 55 -11.37 -18.22 34.57
C SER A 55 -11.68 -17.48 33.26
N ARG A 56 -10.70 -16.74 32.69
CA ARG A 56 -10.84 -16.06 31.41
C ARG A 56 -10.99 -17.06 30.26
N LEU A 57 -10.20 -18.15 30.26
CA LEU A 57 -10.30 -19.21 29.25
C LEU A 57 -11.64 -19.95 29.38
N TRP A 58 -12.05 -20.30 30.61
CA TRP A 58 -13.32 -20.95 30.86
C TRP A 58 -14.50 -20.08 30.41
N HIS A 59 -14.45 -18.79 30.70
CA HIS A 59 -15.49 -17.86 30.24
C HIS A 59 -15.54 -17.76 28.71
N ARG A 60 -14.37 -17.78 28.02
CA ARG A 60 -14.33 -17.82 26.56
C ARG A 60 -14.88 -19.13 25.98
N VAL A 61 -14.50 -20.28 26.55
CA VAL A 61 -15.00 -21.58 26.16
C VAL A 61 -16.52 -21.66 26.36
N TYR A 62 -17.00 -21.18 27.50
CA TYR A 62 -18.43 -21.14 27.81
C TYR A 62 -19.21 -20.20 26.88
N SER A 63 -18.68 -19.02 26.59
CA SER A 63 -19.37 -18.02 25.76
C SER A 63 -19.36 -18.32 24.25
N HIS A 64 -18.42 -19.13 23.76
CA HIS A 64 -18.29 -19.41 22.32
C HIS A 64 -18.53 -20.87 21.93
N ASN A 65 -18.67 -21.75 22.89
CA ASN A 65 -18.97 -23.18 22.72
C ASN A 65 -18.23 -23.84 21.53
N PRO A 66 -16.88 -23.99 21.58
CA PRO A 66 -16.09 -24.51 20.46
C PRO A 66 -16.39 -25.96 20.13
N PHE A 67 -17.18 -26.66 20.96
CA PHE A 67 -17.50 -28.06 20.79
C PHE A 67 -18.32 -28.34 19.51
N TYR A 68 -19.10 -27.37 19.02
CA TYR A 68 -19.75 -27.52 17.72
C TYR A 68 -18.74 -27.62 16.59
N LEU A 69 -17.71 -26.78 16.59
CA LEU A 69 -16.66 -26.83 15.59
C LEU A 69 -15.84 -28.12 15.69
N LEU A 70 -15.49 -28.55 16.93
CA LEU A 70 -14.80 -29.81 17.17
C LEU A 70 -15.63 -31.01 16.67
N SER A 71 -16.94 -31.00 16.93
CA SER A 71 -17.86 -32.04 16.43
C SER A 71 -17.82 -32.13 14.90
N VAL A 72 -17.85 -31.01 14.20
CA VAL A 72 -17.71 -30.96 12.74
C VAL A 72 -16.37 -31.54 12.27
N CYS A 73 -15.27 -31.14 12.92
CA CYS A 73 -13.94 -31.69 12.60
C CYS A 73 -13.90 -33.21 12.74
N PHE A 74 -14.53 -33.76 13.79
CA PHE A 74 -14.59 -35.22 13.99
C PHE A 74 -15.50 -35.89 12.96
N VAL A 75 -16.65 -35.30 12.61
CA VAL A 75 -17.54 -35.85 11.57
C VAL A 75 -16.80 -35.84 10.21
N LEU A 76 -16.16 -34.74 9.85
CA LEU A 76 -15.39 -34.67 8.61
C LEU A 76 -14.22 -35.66 8.61
N HIS A 77 -13.51 -35.80 9.76
CA HIS A 77 -12.45 -36.78 9.88
C HIS A 77 -12.97 -38.21 9.76
N GLY A 78 -14.09 -38.52 10.41
CA GLY A 78 -14.72 -39.84 10.37
C GLY A 78 -15.27 -40.23 8.99
N THR A 79 -15.70 -39.23 8.20
CA THR A 79 -16.21 -39.47 6.83
C THR A 79 -15.08 -39.49 5.77
N ARG A 80 -13.84 -39.14 6.14
CA ARG A 80 -12.70 -39.07 5.23
C ARG A 80 -12.41 -40.39 4.51
N PHE A 81 -12.60 -41.51 5.19
CA PHE A 81 -12.32 -42.82 4.60
C PHE A 81 -13.25 -43.13 3.40
N TRP A 82 -14.48 -42.65 3.40
CA TRP A 82 -15.39 -42.80 2.24
C TRP A 82 -14.92 -42.05 1.00
N LEU A 83 -14.17 -40.96 1.19
CA LEU A 83 -13.57 -40.20 0.09
C LEU A 83 -12.27 -40.85 -0.43
N ARG A 84 -11.60 -41.65 0.42
CA ARG A 84 -10.32 -42.28 0.10
C ARG A 84 -10.44 -43.51 -0.81
N ASP A 85 -11.55 -44.26 -0.69
CA ASP A 85 -11.75 -45.51 -1.43
C ASP A 85 -12.18 -45.33 -2.90
N GLY A 86 -11.97 -44.10 -3.41
CA GLY A 86 -12.29 -43.76 -4.80
C GLY A 86 -13.74 -43.36 -5.00
N ALA A 87 -14.00 -42.71 -6.13
CA ALA A 87 -15.31 -42.18 -6.51
C ALA A 87 -16.34 -43.29 -6.84
N SER A 88 -16.54 -44.28 -5.96
CA SER A 88 -17.65 -45.21 -6.12
C SER A 88 -18.96 -44.46 -5.89
N LEU A 89 -19.95 -44.76 -6.70
CA LEU A 89 -21.30 -44.13 -6.66
C LEU A 89 -21.89 -44.13 -5.25
N ASN A 90 -21.74 -45.23 -4.53
CA ASN A 90 -22.27 -45.40 -3.20
C ASN A 90 -21.55 -44.53 -2.14
N SER A 91 -20.24 -44.36 -2.24
CA SER A 91 -19.47 -43.60 -1.25
C SER A 91 -19.75 -42.11 -1.30
N ALA A 92 -19.93 -41.53 -2.50
CA ALA A 92 -20.26 -40.12 -2.66
C ALA A 92 -21.68 -39.78 -2.13
N TRP A 93 -22.68 -40.62 -2.39
CA TRP A 93 -24.04 -40.48 -1.83
C TRP A 93 -24.07 -40.65 -0.32
N GLN A 94 -23.32 -41.61 0.22
CA GLN A 94 -23.22 -41.82 1.67
C GLN A 94 -22.60 -40.62 2.35
N PHE A 95 -21.51 -40.08 1.80
CA PHE A 95 -20.90 -38.86 2.31
C PHE A 95 -21.88 -37.68 2.28
N MET A 96 -22.52 -37.43 1.14
CA MET A 96 -23.54 -36.39 1.00
C MET A 96 -24.65 -36.56 2.05
N ALA A 97 -25.18 -37.76 2.21
CA ALA A 97 -26.25 -38.02 3.16
C ALA A 97 -25.84 -37.75 4.62
N VAL A 98 -24.63 -38.17 5.01
CA VAL A 98 -24.12 -37.92 6.38
C VAL A 98 -23.89 -36.43 6.63
N ILE A 99 -23.26 -35.71 5.70
CA ILE A 99 -23.03 -34.28 5.88
C ILE A 99 -24.37 -33.50 5.85
N CYS A 100 -25.28 -33.80 4.95
CA CYS A 100 -26.61 -33.19 4.94
C CYS A 100 -27.39 -33.49 6.22
N GLY A 101 -27.35 -34.75 6.71
CA GLY A 101 -27.98 -35.12 7.99
C GLY A 101 -27.38 -34.35 9.17
N PHE A 102 -26.05 -34.16 9.17
CA PHE A 102 -25.37 -33.38 10.22
C PHE A 102 -25.69 -31.88 10.12
N ILE A 103 -25.78 -31.32 8.92
CA ILE A 103 -26.23 -29.94 8.68
C ILE A 103 -27.66 -29.75 9.22
N LEU A 104 -28.61 -30.68 8.94
CA LEU A 104 -29.96 -30.60 9.47
C LEU A 104 -29.99 -30.73 11.00
N LEU A 105 -29.13 -31.56 11.58
CA LEU A 105 -29.02 -31.69 13.03
C LEU A 105 -28.56 -30.37 13.66
N LEU A 106 -27.55 -29.71 13.08
CA LEU A 106 -27.09 -28.41 13.53
C LEU A 106 -28.15 -27.31 13.34
N ASP A 107 -28.87 -27.32 12.22
CA ASP A 107 -29.97 -26.39 11.93
C ASP A 107 -31.08 -26.54 12.97
N LEU A 108 -31.55 -27.78 13.22
CA LEU A 108 -32.53 -28.08 14.24
C LEU A 108 -32.03 -27.65 15.64
N THR A 109 -30.75 -27.89 15.93
CA THR A 109 -30.15 -27.50 17.21
C THR A 109 -30.15 -25.95 17.36
N ALA A 110 -29.78 -25.20 16.32
CA ALA A 110 -29.85 -23.75 16.34
C ALA A 110 -31.28 -23.25 16.57
N PHE A 111 -32.27 -23.87 15.86
CA PHE A 111 -33.67 -23.54 16.03
C PHE A 111 -34.14 -23.76 17.47
N VAL A 112 -33.86 -24.92 18.06
CA VAL A 112 -34.25 -25.30 19.43
C VAL A 112 -33.62 -24.35 20.45
N ILE A 113 -32.30 -24.10 20.36
CA ILE A 113 -31.54 -23.26 21.30
C ILE A 113 -32.04 -21.82 21.27
N VAL A 114 -32.33 -21.26 20.09
CA VAL A 114 -32.83 -19.89 19.96
C VAL A 114 -34.27 -19.77 20.34
N ARG A 115 -35.14 -20.68 19.83
CA ARG A 115 -36.59 -20.54 20.02
C ARG A 115 -37.03 -20.81 21.44
N TRP A 116 -36.42 -21.78 22.10
CA TRP A 116 -36.76 -22.17 23.47
C TRP A 116 -35.76 -21.70 24.51
N GLY A 117 -34.46 -21.77 24.19
CA GLY A 117 -33.39 -21.36 25.12
C GLY A 117 -33.05 -19.87 25.10
N LYS A 118 -33.38 -19.14 24.02
CA LYS A 118 -33.00 -17.74 23.77
C LYS A 118 -31.47 -17.51 23.81
N VAL A 119 -30.67 -18.55 23.58
CA VAL A 119 -29.19 -18.51 23.62
C VAL A 119 -28.67 -18.21 22.20
N TRP A 120 -28.43 -16.93 21.94
CA TRP A 120 -27.97 -16.47 20.62
C TRP A 120 -26.46 -16.64 20.38
N ASP A 121 -25.66 -16.68 21.44
CA ASP A 121 -24.21 -16.80 21.32
C ASP A 121 -23.81 -18.17 20.73
N ASP A 122 -24.44 -19.26 21.19
CA ASP A 122 -24.22 -20.59 20.63
C ASP A 122 -24.75 -20.70 19.20
N ALA A 123 -25.92 -20.10 18.93
CA ALA A 123 -26.49 -20.05 17.59
C ALA A 123 -25.54 -19.42 16.56
N ARG A 124 -24.82 -18.36 16.95
CA ARG A 124 -23.79 -17.73 16.07
C ARG A 124 -22.71 -18.74 15.69
N THR A 125 -22.19 -19.49 16.66
CA THR A 125 -21.17 -20.51 16.40
C THR A 125 -21.69 -21.59 15.47
N ILE A 126 -22.93 -22.05 15.68
CA ILE A 126 -23.58 -23.03 14.81
C ILE A 126 -23.76 -22.49 13.40
N LEU A 127 -24.22 -21.24 13.22
CA LEU A 127 -24.41 -20.63 11.90
C LEU A 127 -23.10 -20.50 11.12
N LEU A 128 -22.01 -20.10 11.78
CA LEU A 128 -20.68 -20.06 11.15
C LEU A 128 -20.19 -21.47 10.79
N THR A 129 -20.48 -22.44 11.64
CA THR A 129 -20.14 -23.85 11.39
C THR A 129 -20.93 -24.41 10.21
N LEU A 130 -22.21 -24.05 10.05
CA LEU A 130 -23.04 -24.41 8.88
C LEU A 130 -22.45 -23.83 7.60
N LEU A 131 -22.04 -22.56 7.59
CA LEU A 131 -21.37 -21.96 6.43
C LEU A 131 -20.06 -22.68 6.08
N PHE A 132 -19.28 -23.06 7.08
CA PHE A 132 -18.07 -23.86 6.87
C PHE A 132 -18.40 -25.21 6.22
N LEU A 133 -19.46 -25.89 6.65
CA LEU A 133 -19.93 -27.14 6.04
C LEU A 133 -20.45 -26.93 4.61
N PHE A 134 -21.13 -25.81 4.32
CA PHE A 134 -21.55 -25.48 2.95
C PHE A 134 -20.36 -25.33 2.01
N VAL A 135 -19.32 -24.60 2.45
CA VAL A 135 -18.08 -24.47 1.67
C VAL A 135 -17.41 -25.84 1.50
N THR A 136 -17.31 -26.62 2.56
CA THR A 136 -16.72 -27.97 2.50
C THR A 136 -17.49 -28.87 1.54
N LEU A 137 -18.82 -28.86 1.60
CA LEU A 137 -19.66 -29.64 0.71
C LEU A 137 -19.47 -29.25 -0.76
N ALA A 138 -19.37 -27.94 -1.03
CA ALA A 138 -19.11 -27.44 -2.38
C ALA A 138 -17.76 -27.91 -2.95
N LEU A 139 -16.74 -28.10 -2.10
CA LEU A 139 -15.39 -28.46 -2.51
C LEU A 139 -15.16 -29.97 -2.68
N THR A 140 -16.03 -30.79 -2.11
CA THR A 140 -15.77 -32.24 -2.00
C THR A 140 -16.05 -33.00 -3.30
N PHE A 141 -16.98 -32.54 -4.15
CA PHE A 141 -17.44 -33.32 -5.28
C PHE A 141 -16.75 -33.05 -6.62
N ASP A 142 -15.67 -32.30 -6.66
CA ASP A 142 -14.94 -32.00 -7.90
C ASP A 142 -14.39 -33.26 -8.56
N GLN A 143 -13.78 -34.17 -7.78
CA GLN A 143 -13.27 -35.42 -8.30
C GLN A 143 -14.40 -36.35 -8.80
N THR A 144 -15.55 -36.34 -8.09
CA THR A 144 -16.73 -37.09 -8.54
C THR A 144 -17.26 -36.50 -9.85
N LEU A 145 -17.25 -35.18 -10.01
CA LEU A 145 -17.66 -34.51 -11.24
C LEU A 145 -16.79 -34.91 -12.43
N LEU A 146 -15.48 -35.04 -12.22
CA LEU A 146 -14.54 -35.48 -13.27
C LEU A 146 -14.72 -36.97 -13.62
N ALA A 147 -14.86 -37.83 -12.61
CA ALA A 147 -14.97 -39.26 -12.80
C ALA A 147 -16.38 -39.70 -13.33
N GLN A 148 -17.43 -39.07 -12.85
CA GLN A 148 -18.84 -39.36 -13.15
C GLN A 148 -19.64 -38.07 -13.31
N PRO A 149 -19.62 -37.46 -14.51
CA PRO A 149 -20.16 -36.12 -14.74
C PRO A 149 -21.58 -35.90 -14.29
N LEU A 150 -22.52 -36.76 -14.69
CA LEU A 150 -23.94 -36.63 -14.34
C LEU A 150 -24.18 -36.69 -12.82
N MET A 151 -23.42 -37.54 -12.15
CA MET A 151 -23.53 -37.68 -10.71
C MET A 151 -22.93 -36.47 -9.98
N GLY A 152 -21.72 -36.03 -10.37
CA GLY A 152 -21.10 -34.84 -9.80
C GLY A 152 -21.96 -33.60 -9.98
N GLN A 153 -22.61 -33.44 -11.16
CA GLN A 153 -23.61 -32.38 -11.38
C GLN A 153 -24.79 -32.50 -10.43
N ALA A 154 -25.37 -33.67 -10.30
CA ALA A 154 -26.51 -33.90 -9.41
C ALA A 154 -26.17 -33.58 -7.95
N LEU A 155 -24.97 -33.97 -7.48
CA LEU A 155 -24.49 -33.69 -6.13
C LEU A 155 -24.22 -32.19 -5.91
N LEU A 156 -23.59 -31.49 -6.86
CA LEU A 156 -23.32 -30.06 -6.74
C LEU A 156 -24.59 -29.21 -6.83
N VAL A 157 -25.47 -29.49 -7.80
CA VAL A 157 -26.75 -28.78 -7.92
C VAL A 157 -27.66 -29.11 -6.74
N GLY A 158 -27.75 -30.41 -6.35
CA GLY A 158 -28.49 -30.83 -5.17
C GLY A 158 -27.95 -30.20 -3.88
N GLY A 159 -26.63 -30.10 -3.73
CA GLY A 159 -25.97 -29.42 -2.63
C GLY A 159 -26.31 -27.94 -2.58
N PHE A 160 -26.28 -27.23 -3.71
CA PHE A 160 -26.71 -25.83 -3.80
C PHE A 160 -28.16 -25.63 -3.35
N LEU A 161 -29.05 -26.43 -3.89
CA LEU A 161 -30.48 -26.35 -3.54
C LEU A 161 -30.71 -26.68 -2.06
N PHE A 162 -30.05 -27.72 -1.55
CA PHE A 162 -30.13 -28.10 -0.14
C PHE A 162 -29.63 -26.98 0.78
N CYS A 163 -28.43 -26.44 0.54
CA CYS A 163 -27.86 -25.33 1.34
C CYS A 163 -28.74 -24.07 1.27
N SER A 164 -29.35 -23.81 0.10
CA SER A 164 -30.27 -22.69 -0.07
C SER A 164 -31.55 -22.89 0.73
N LEU A 165 -32.13 -24.10 0.72
CA LEU A 165 -33.32 -24.42 1.50
C LEU A 165 -33.06 -24.37 3.00
N VAL A 166 -31.92 -24.90 3.47
CA VAL A 166 -31.52 -24.82 4.88
C VAL A 166 -31.36 -23.37 5.30
N THR A 167 -30.70 -22.53 4.47
CA THR A 167 -30.55 -21.09 4.76
C THR A 167 -31.90 -20.40 4.89
N GLU A 168 -32.85 -20.65 3.96
CA GLU A 168 -34.18 -20.05 4.04
C GLU A 168 -34.96 -20.58 5.24
N GLY A 169 -34.83 -21.88 5.55
CA GLY A 169 -35.43 -22.51 6.74
C GLY A 169 -34.92 -21.82 8.04
N LEU A 170 -33.61 -21.60 8.13
CA LEU A 170 -32.99 -20.87 9.24
C LEU A 170 -33.50 -19.43 9.34
N LEU A 171 -33.46 -18.68 8.24
CA LEU A 171 -33.90 -17.28 8.23
C LEU A 171 -35.38 -17.18 8.70
N LEU A 172 -36.26 -18.02 8.19
CA LEU A 172 -37.67 -18.06 8.56
C LEU A 172 -37.88 -18.58 9.99
N GLY A 173 -37.25 -19.69 10.36
CA GLY A 173 -37.39 -20.34 11.65
C GLY A 173 -36.89 -19.49 12.83
N LEU A 174 -35.77 -18.83 12.66
CA LEU A 174 -35.18 -17.94 13.67
C LEU A 174 -35.76 -16.51 13.60
N GLY A 175 -36.52 -16.16 12.59
CA GLY A 175 -37.02 -14.81 12.36
C GLY A 175 -35.92 -13.80 11.98
N ILE A 176 -34.82 -14.29 11.41
CA ILE A 176 -33.71 -13.45 10.96
C ILE A 176 -34.07 -12.79 9.64
N ARG A 177 -33.98 -11.47 9.59
CA ARG A 177 -34.26 -10.72 8.37
C ARG A 177 -32.93 -10.39 7.67
N LEU A 178 -32.67 -11.07 6.55
CA LEU A 178 -31.58 -10.73 5.66
C LEU A 178 -32.14 -9.87 4.51
N PRO A 179 -31.82 -8.55 4.47
CA PRO A 179 -32.34 -7.65 3.44
C PRO A 179 -31.91 -8.09 2.03
N ALA A 180 -32.73 -7.76 1.02
CA ALA A 180 -32.54 -8.24 -0.36
C ALA A 180 -31.14 -7.91 -0.93
N LEU A 181 -30.61 -6.72 -0.62
CA LEU A 181 -29.27 -6.30 -1.07
C LEU A 181 -28.12 -7.12 -0.46
N PHE A 182 -28.32 -7.86 0.62
CA PHE A 182 -27.40 -8.87 1.14
C PHE A 182 -27.77 -10.28 0.67
N ARG A 183 -29.06 -10.56 0.50
CA ARG A 183 -29.56 -11.89 0.13
C ARG A 183 -29.14 -12.26 -1.29
N ILE A 184 -29.24 -11.34 -2.25
CA ILE A 184 -28.81 -11.58 -3.64
C ILE A 184 -27.31 -11.89 -3.72
N PRO A 185 -26.37 -11.07 -3.17
CA PRO A 185 -24.95 -11.42 -3.11
C PRO A 185 -24.66 -12.75 -2.42
N TYR A 186 -25.39 -13.09 -1.37
CA TYR A 186 -25.23 -14.37 -0.67
C TYR A 186 -25.47 -15.56 -1.60
N TYR A 187 -26.62 -15.59 -2.31
CA TYR A 187 -26.92 -16.68 -3.24
C TYR A 187 -26.05 -16.66 -4.48
N LEU A 188 -25.61 -15.49 -4.93
CA LEU A 188 -24.65 -15.39 -6.03
C LEU A 188 -23.30 -16.02 -5.66
N GLN A 189 -22.79 -15.74 -4.46
CA GLN A 189 -21.54 -16.32 -3.96
C GLN A 189 -21.68 -17.81 -3.69
N LEU A 190 -22.79 -18.24 -3.09
CA LEU A 190 -23.10 -19.66 -2.87
C LEU A 190 -23.22 -20.39 -4.21
N GLY A 191 -23.90 -19.79 -5.20
CA GLY A 191 -24.03 -20.33 -6.55
C GLY A 191 -22.68 -20.51 -7.23
N LEU A 192 -21.78 -19.55 -7.12
CA LEU A 192 -20.42 -19.69 -7.66
C LEU A 192 -19.64 -20.83 -6.99
N LEU A 193 -19.81 -21.05 -5.69
CA LEU A 193 -19.15 -22.14 -4.98
C LEU A 193 -19.59 -23.52 -5.52
N PHE A 194 -20.88 -23.69 -5.79
CA PHE A 194 -21.45 -25.00 -6.17
C PHE A 194 -21.60 -25.19 -7.69
N LEU A 195 -22.08 -24.18 -8.40
CA LEU A 195 -22.49 -24.35 -9.80
C LEU A 195 -21.39 -24.07 -10.81
N TYR A 196 -20.37 -23.27 -10.43
CA TYR A 196 -19.30 -22.95 -11.36
C TYR A 196 -18.54 -24.18 -11.87
N PRO A 197 -18.18 -25.18 -11.04
CA PRO A 197 -17.49 -26.39 -11.51
C PRO A 197 -18.28 -27.20 -12.52
N VAL A 198 -19.63 -27.16 -12.44
CA VAL A 198 -20.49 -27.85 -13.39
C VAL A 198 -20.23 -27.34 -14.82
N GLY A 199 -19.93 -26.04 -14.97
CA GLY A 199 -19.57 -25.44 -16.26
C GLY A 199 -18.13 -25.73 -16.72
N LEU A 200 -17.29 -26.32 -15.86
CA LEU A 200 -15.90 -26.65 -16.19
C LEU A 200 -15.72 -28.07 -16.73
N GLN A 201 -16.79 -28.85 -16.88
CA GLN A 201 -16.70 -30.20 -17.39
C GLN A 201 -15.90 -30.24 -18.71
N PRO A 202 -14.83 -31.04 -18.76
CA PRO A 202 -14.12 -31.25 -20.02
C PRO A 202 -14.93 -32.14 -20.94
N ASP A 203 -15.40 -31.59 -22.04
CA ASP A 203 -15.91 -32.38 -23.16
C ASP A 203 -14.76 -33.02 -23.90
N ALA A 204 -15.04 -34.10 -24.65
CA ALA A 204 -14.00 -34.81 -25.44
C ALA A 204 -13.27 -33.89 -26.46
N THR A 205 -13.82 -32.70 -26.73
CA THR A 205 -13.26 -31.67 -27.62
C THR A 205 -12.64 -30.48 -26.87
N THR A 206 -12.63 -30.51 -25.52
CA THR A 206 -12.15 -29.37 -24.74
C THR A 206 -10.64 -29.36 -24.75
N ASP A 207 -10.06 -28.33 -25.36
CA ASP A 207 -8.65 -28.05 -25.34
C ASP A 207 -8.19 -27.60 -23.94
N ALA A 208 -7.00 -28.03 -23.50
CA ALA A 208 -6.39 -27.67 -22.23
C ALA A 208 -6.32 -26.15 -22.03
N ALA A 209 -6.01 -25.41 -23.10
CA ALA A 209 -5.98 -23.95 -23.08
C ALA A 209 -7.34 -23.35 -22.74
N SER A 210 -8.41 -23.83 -23.36
CA SER A 210 -9.78 -23.33 -23.10
C SER A 210 -10.23 -23.64 -21.68
N LEU A 211 -9.86 -24.78 -21.13
CA LEU A 211 -10.15 -25.14 -19.74
C LEU A 211 -9.42 -24.22 -18.75
N SER A 212 -8.13 -23.96 -19.00
CA SER A 212 -7.34 -23.04 -18.17
C SER A 212 -7.93 -21.62 -18.15
N TRP A 213 -8.41 -21.12 -19.29
CA TRP A 213 -9.12 -19.86 -19.37
C TRP A 213 -10.42 -19.87 -18.58
N ARG A 214 -11.22 -20.93 -18.67
CA ARG A 214 -12.46 -21.06 -17.90
C ARG A 214 -12.16 -21.06 -16.39
N ILE A 215 -11.11 -21.77 -15.95
CA ILE A 215 -10.69 -21.76 -14.53
C ILE A 215 -10.28 -20.35 -14.10
N TRP A 216 -9.49 -19.64 -14.93
CA TRP A 216 -9.03 -18.30 -14.62
C TRP A 216 -10.17 -17.28 -14.46
N VAL A 217 -11.23 -17.39 -15.27
CA VAL A 217 -12.41 -16.48 -15.22
C VAL A 217 -13.14 -16.57 -13.88
N PHE A 218 -13.00 -17.64 -13.11
CA PHE A 218 -13.61 -17.76 -11.79
C PHE A 218 -13.25 -16.60 -10.84
N SER A 219 -11.97 -16.21 -10.78
CA SER A 219 -11.52 -15.15 -9.86
C SER A 219 -12.13 -13.77 -10.19
N PRO A 220 -12.17 -13.28 -11.43
CA PRO A 220 -12.96 -12.11 -11.80
C PRO A 220 -14.45 -12.21 -11.47
N LEU A 221 -15.09 -13.36 -11.72
CA LEU A 221 -16.51 -13.56 -11.39
C LEU A 221 -16.78 -13.53 -9.88
N ALA A 222 -15.91 -14.16 -9.09
CA ALA A 222 -15.96 -14.09 -7.65
C ALA A 222 -15.75 -12.65 -7.13
N ALA A 223 -14.88 -11.88 -7.77
CA ALA A 223 -14.70 -10.45 -7.48
C ALA A 223 -15.99 -9.66 -7.76
N ILE A 224 -16.66 -9.90 -8.90
CA ILE A 224 -17.94 -9.27 -9.24
C ILE A 224 -19.02 -9.66 -8.23
N ALA A 225 -19.07 -10.93 -7.81
CA ALA A 225 -20.01 -11.40 -6.80
C ALA A 225 -19.77 -10.74 -5.42
N LEU A 226 -18.51 -10.46 -5.05
CA LEU A 226 -18.20 -9.66 -3.86
C LEU A 226 -18.62 -8.19 -4.03
N LEU A 227 -18.32 -7.59 -5.17
CA LEU A 227 -18.68 -6.19 -5.44
C LEU A 227 -20.18 -5.97 -5.49
N SER A 228 -21.00 -7.00 -5.71
CA SER A 228 -22.45 -6.91 -5.60
C SER A 228 -22.97 -6.53 -4.21
N LEU A 229 -22.10 -6.56 -3.16
CA LEU A 229 -22.38 -6.05 -1.82
C LEU A 229 -22.29 -4.51 -1.71
N VAL A 230 -21.70 -3.82 -2.67
CA VAL A 230 -21.51 -2.36 -2.61
C VAL A 230 -22.81 -1.59 -2.38
N PRO A 231 -23.94 -1.89 -3.05
CA PRO A 231 -25.21 -1.23 -2.77
C PRO A 231 -25.66 -1.39 -1.30
N ALA A 232 -25.51 -2.58 -0.73
CA ALA A 232 -25.84 -2.85 0.67
C ALA A 232 -24.95 -2.04 1.63
N ILE A 233 -23.65 -1.96 1.36
CA ILE A 233 -22.68 -1.18 2.16
C ILE A 233 -23.10 0.30 2.17
N ARG A 234 -23.46 0.86 1.02
CA ARG A 234 -23.82 2.27 0.89
C ARG A 234 -25.05 2.68 1.67
N HIS A 235 -25.96 1.72 1.96
CA HIS A 235 -27.10 1.97 2.86
C HIS A 235 -26.69 2.00 4.34
N GLY A 236 -25.46 1.55 4.69
CA GLY A 236 -24.91 1.58 6.04
C GLY A 236 -25.63 0.67 7.04
N ARG A 237 -25.26 0.82 8.33
CA ARG A 237 -25.78 -0.01 9.43
C ARG A 237 -27.28 0.13 9.66
N GLU A 238 -27.87 1.26 9.27
CA GLU A 238 -29.30 1.47 9.42
C GLU A 238 -30.14 0.45 8.64
N TYR A 239 -29.62 0.00 7.49
CA TYR A 239 -30.30 -0.99 6.64
C TYR A 239 -30.42 -2.38 7.27
N VAL A 240 -29.59 -2.69 8.24
CA VAL A 240 -29.61 -3.95 9.02
C VAL A 240 -30.12 -3.79 10.45
N LYS A 241 -30.64 -2.62 10.83
CA LYS A 241 -31.37 -2.46 12.08
C LYS A 241 -32.60 -3.34 12.08
N HIS A 242 -32.94 -3.89 13.23
CA HIS A 242 -34.10 -4.77 13.41
C HIS A 242 -34.05 -6.05 12.55
N ASN A 243 -32.86 -6.63 12.38
CA ASN A 243 -32.65 -7.87 11.65
C ASN A 243 -33.17 -9.14 12.35
N GLY A 244 -33.76 -9.03 13.53
CA GLY A 244 -34.25 -10.15 14.34
C GLY A 244 -33.20 -10.84 15.19
N THR A 245 -31.93 -10.40 15.13
CA THR A 245 -30.84 -10.95 15.96
C THR A 245 -30.37 -9.93 16.99
N PRO A 246 -29.83 -10.36 18.15
CA PRO A 246 -29.17 -9.46 19.10
C PRO A 246 -27.75 -9.06 18.68
N TRP A 247 -27.26 -9.58 17.54
CA TRP A 247 -25.88 -9.33 17.08
C TRP A 247 -25.76 -7.94 16.52
N ALA A 248 -24.85 -7.19 17.17
CA ALA A 248 -24.55 -5.83 16.72
C ALA A 248 -23.74 -5.86 15.42
N TRP A 249 -23.94 -4.83 14.60
CA TRP A 249 -22.99 -4.53 13.53
C TRP A 249 -21.58 -4.33 14.12
N PRO A 250 -20.49 -4.84 13.51
CA PRO A 250 -20.39 -5.45 12.19
C PRO A 250 -20.55 -6.98 12.16
N LEU A 251 -20.75 -7.65 13.28
CA LEU A 251 -20.83 -9.12 13.30
C LEU A 251 -21.90 -9.66 12.33
N PHE A 252 -23.09 -9.07 12.38
CA PHE A 252 -24.11 -9.35 11.39
C PHE A 252 -24.22 -8.18 10.40
N PRO A 253 -24.21 -8.38 9.08
CA PRO A 253 -24.09 -9.68 8.38
C PRO A 253 -22.65 -10.04 7.95
N TRP A 254 -21.64 -9.24 8.34
CA TRP A 254 -20.29 -9.31 7.74
C TRP A 254 -19.54 -10.61 8.00
N CYS A 255 -19.76 -11.26 9.16
CA CYS A 255 -19.11 -12.54 9.42
C CYS A 255 -19.46 -13.60 8.34
N VAL A 256 -20.69 -13.59 7.83
CA VAL A 256 -21.13 -14.48 6.76
C VAL A 256 -20.36 -14.20 5.47
N PHE A 257 -20.25 -12.94 5.07
CA PHE A 257 -19.60 -12.56 3.82
C PHE A 257 -18.08 -12.70 3.86
N VAL A 258 -17.44 -12.48 5.01
CA VAL A 258 -16.01 -12.78 5.20
C VAL A 258 -15.77 -14.29 5.02
N PHE A 259 -16.62 -15.13 5.59
CA PHE A 259 -16.52 -16.58 5.43
C PHE A 259 -16.72 -17.02 3.97
N LEU A 260 -17.71 -16.48 3.29
CA LEU A 260 -17.95 -16.75 1.88
C LEU A 260 -16.80 -16.24 0.99
N ALA A 261 -16.24 -15.06 1.28
CA ALA A 261 -15.07 -14.53 0.55
C ALA A 261 -13.84 -15.43 0.70
N LEU A 262 -13.59 -15.95 1.92
CA LEU A 262 -12.53 -16.93 2.17
C LEU A 262 -12.84 -18.25 1.43
N GLY A 263 -14.11 -18.69 1.44
CA GLY A 263 -14.57 -19.85 0.69
C GLY A 263 -14.36 -19.71 -0.81
N LEU A 264 -14.67 -18.53 -1.39
CA LEU A 264 -14.42 -18.24 -2.80
C LEU A 264 -12.91 -18.22 -3.13
N GLY A 265 -12.07 -17.66 -2.26
CA GLY A 265 -10.63 -17.70 -2.42
C GLY A 265 -10.08 -19.12 -2.40
N TYR A 266 -10.53 -19.93 -1.45
CA TYR A 266 -10.16 -21.35 -1.39
C TYR A 266 -10.71 -22.13 -2.59
N ARG A 267 -11.94 -21.83 -3.03
CA ARG A 267 -12.55 -22.41 -4.23
C ARG A 267 -11.74 -22.11 -5.49
N ALA A 268 -11.31 -20.87 -5.66
CA ALA A 268 -10.45 -20.47 -6.77
C ALA A 268 -9.20 -21.34 -6.85
N TYR A 269 -8.56 -21.56 -5.72
CA TYR A 269 -7.40 -22.44 -5.61
C TYR A 269 -7.74 -23.91 -5.88
N ALA A 270 -8.82 -24.43 -5.27
CA ALA A 270 -9.26 -25.81 -5.45
C ALA A 270 -9.59 -26.14 -6.92
N LEU A 271 -10.21 -25.21 -7.65
CA LEU A 271 -10.48 -25.38 -9.08
C LEU A 271 -9.21 -25.53 -9.90
N SER A 272 -8.18 -24.77 -9.59
CA SER A 272 -6.90 -24.87 -10.29
C SER A 272 -6.20 -26.22 -10.07
N LEU A 273 -6.39 -26.83 -8.88
CA LEU A 273 -5.83 -28.16 -8.57
C LEU A 273 -6.65 -29.32 -9.14
N SER A 274 -7.99 -29.23 -9.05
CA SER A 274 -8.87 -30.34 -9.41
C SER A 274 -9.07 -30.50 -10.92
N PHE A 275 -9.06 -29.40 -11.66
CA PHE A 275 -9.38 -29.36 -13.09
C PHE A 275 -8.18 -29.14 -14.00
N ASP A 276 -6.95 -29.01 -13.45
CA ASP A 276 -5.75 -28.87 -14.27
C ASP A 276 -5.44 -30.21 -14.97
N PRO A 277 -5.50 -30.30 -16.31
CA PRO A 277 -5.28 -31.53 -17.04
C PRO A 277 -3.83 -32.06 -16.97
N VAL A 278 -2.89 -31.25 -16.52
CA VAL A 278 -1.45 -31.58 -16.47
C VAL A 278 -0.99 -32.04 -15.08
N MET A 279 -1.78 -31.79 -14.04
CA MET A 279 -1.45 -32.22 -12.68
C MET A 279 -1.83 -33.70 -12.50
N SER A 280 -0.91 -34.61 -12.80
CA SER A 280 -1.01 -35.97 -12.27
C SER A 280 -0.94 -35.90 -10.73
N LEU A 281 -1.94 -36.44 -10.05
CA LEU A 281 -2.05 -36.51 -8.57
C LEU A 281 -0.85 -37.16 -7.86
N ASP A 282 0.06 -37.79 -8.61
CA ASP A 282 1.27 -38.47 -8.13
C ASP A 282 2.49 -37.54 -7.96
N SER A 283 2.39 -36.29 -8.37
CA SER A 283 3.52 -35.36 -8.19
C SER A 283 3.50 -34.76 -6.77
N ALA A 284 4.62 -34.88 -6.06
CA ALA A 284 4.85 -34.22 -4.77
C ALA A 284 4.64 -32.68 -4.79
N ALA A 285 4.47 -32.10 -5.98
CA ALA A 285 4.10 -30.72 -6.24
C ALA A 285 2.66 -30.35 -5.84
N ALA A 286 1.78 -31.33 -5.58
CA ALA A 286 0.40 -31.10 -5.17
C ALA A 286 0.24 -30.30 -3.86
N TRP A 287 1.30 -30.17 -3.08
CA TRP A 287 1.32 -29.40 -1.83
C TRP A 287 1.85 -27.97 -1.98
N ASN A 288 2.36 -27.59 -3.13
CA ASN A 288 2.79 -26.23 -3.38
C ASN A 288 1.60 -25.37 -3.82
N LEU A 289 1.15 -24.47 -2.95
CA LEU A 289 0.08 -23.49 -3.16
C LEU A 289 0.25 -22.64 -4.44
N GLU A 290 1.37 -22.73 -5.10
CA GLU A 290 1.78 -21.90 -6.23
C GLU A 290 1.78 -22.65 -7.57
N ALA A 291 1.41 -23.94 -7.56
CA ALA A 291 1.68 -24.83 -8.67
C ALA A 291 0.86 -24.54 -9.94
N ALA A 292 -0.40 -24.09 -9.82
CA ALA A 292 -1.27 -23.94 -11.00
C ALA A 292 -1.27 -22.54 -11.61
N PHE A 293 -1.59 -21.49 -10.85
CA PHE A 293 -1.72 -20.14 -11.39
C PHE A 293 -0.87 -19.08 -10.68
N GLY A 294 -0.27 -19.40 -9.52
CA GLY A 294 0.44 -18.43 -8.69
C GLY A 294 -0.48 -17.43 -7.99
N GLY A 295 0.12 -16.49 -7.25
CA GLY A 295 -0.64 -15.48 -6.48
C GLY A 295 -1.44 -14.49 -7.34
N TRP A 296 -1.00 -14.23 -8.57
CA TRP A 296 -1.60 -13.26 -9.48
C TRP A 296 -3.05 -13.63 -9.88
N PHE A 297 -3.39 -14.90 -9.82
CA PHE A 297 -4.74 -15.40 -10.08
C PHE A 297 -5.79 -14.83 -9.11
N LEU A 298 -5.42 -14.59 -7.86
CA LEU A 298 -6.31 -14.06 -6.82
C LEU A 298 -6.42 -12.53 -6.80
N VAL A 299 -5.64 -11.82 -7.60
CA VAL A 299 -5.60 -10.35 -7.60
C VAL A 299 -6.98 -9.71 -7.76
N PRO A 300 -7.88 -10.13 -8.69
CA PRO A 300 -9.21 -9.55 -8.81
C PRO A 300 -10.03 -9.68 -7.53
N LEU A 301 -9.98 -10.84 -6.88
CA LEU A 301 -10.71 -11.14 -5.65
C LEU A 301 -10.20 -10.30 -4.47
N ILE A 302 -8.87 -10.17 -4.34
CA ILE A 302 -8.22 -9.36 -3.30
C ILE A 302 -8.57 -7.88 -3.48
N LEU A 303 -8.53 -7.38 -4.72
CA LEU A 303 -8.90 -5.99 -5.01
C LEU A 303 -10.38 -5.72 -4.71
N ALA A 304 -11.27 -6.66 -5.02
CA ALA A 304 -12.69 -6.55 -4.66
C ALA A 304 -12.88 -6.49 -3.13
N ALA A 305 -12.20 -7.36 -2.37
CA ALA A 305 -12.21 -7.32 -0.91
C ALA A 305 -11.67 -5.99 -0.37
N GLY A 306 -10.57 -5.48 -0.92
CA GLY A 306 -10.01 -4.17 -0.58
C GLY A 306 -10.99 -3.03 -0.86
N PHE A 307 -11.72 -3.10 -1.98
CA PHE A 307 -12.74 -2.12 -2.34
C PHE A 307 -13.91 -2.12 -1.35
N LEU A 308 -14.37 -3.31 -0.93
CA LEU A 308 -15.42 -3.43 0.09
C LEU A 308 -14.95 -2.84 1.43
N LEU A 309 -13.71 -3.12 1.85
CA LEU A 309 -13.14 -2.55 3.08
C LEU A 309 -13.06 -1.02 2.99
N LEU A 310 -12.65 -0.47 1.85
CA LEU A 310 -12.61 0.98 1.63
C LEU A 310 -14.00 1.60 1.75
N GLU A 311 -15.02 1.01 1.09
CA GLU A 311 -16.40 1.49 1.14
C GLU A 311 -17.00 1.38 2.55
N ILE A 312 -16.77 0.27 3.27
CA ILE A 312 -17.19 0.10 4.67
C ILE A 312 -16.54 1.17 5.54
N GLY A 313 -15.20 1.33 5.45
CA GLY A 313 -14.45 2.30 6.23
C GLY A 313 -14.97 3.72 6.04
N ARG A 314 -15.32 4.06 4.79
CA ARG A 314 -15.84 5.37 4.41
C ARG A 314 -17.28 5.61 4.89
N VAL A 315 -18.18 4.67 4.63
CA VAL A 315 -19.61 4.80 5.01
C VAL A 315 -19.77 4.83 6.52
N GLU A 316 -19.05 3.96 7.23
CA GLU A 316 -19.13 3.85 8.69
C GLU A 316 -18.16 4.79 9.43
N ARG A 317 -17.38 5.60 8.67
CA ARG A 317 -16.38 6.54 9.20
C ARG A 317 -15.34 5.87 10.12
N LEU A 318 -14.87 4.68 9.72
CA LEU A 318 -13.87 3.89 10.44
C LEU A 318 -12.49 4.06 9.81
N PRO A 319 -11.64 4.98 10.31
CA PRO A 319 -10.38 5.34 9.64
C PRO A 319 -9.37 4.18 9.60
N PHE A 320 -9.45 3.23 10.51
CA PHE A 320 -8.60 2.03 10.48
C PHE A 320 -8.95 1.12 9.29
N ILE A 321 -10.25 0.84 9.09
CA ILE A 321 -10.74 -0.02 7.99
C ILE A 321 -10.49 0.67 6.64
N GLU A 322 -10.69 1.99 6.56
CA GLU A 322 -10.38 2.78 5.37
C GLU A 322 -8.90 2.67 4.97
N ARG A 323 -7.98 2.80 5.94
CA ARG A 323 -6.54 2.62 5.70
C ARG A 323 -6.19 1.19 5.30
N LEU A 324 -6.81 0.21 5.94
CA LEU A 324 -6.63 -1.20 5.58
C LEU A 324 -7.07 -1.44 4.13
N GLY A 325 -8.24 -0.91 3.73
CA GLY A 325 -8.71 -0.94 2.35
C GLY A 325 -7.72 -0.34 1.36
N LEU A 326 -7.08 0.80 1.70
CA LEU A 326 -6.04 1.42 0.87
C LEU A 326 -4.74 0.59 0.78
N ALA A 327 -4.42 -0.22 1.80
CA ALA A 327 -3.22 -1.04 1.79
C ALA A 327 -3.36 -2.32 0.94
N VAL A 328 -4.58 -2.85 0.80
CA VAL A 328 -4.84 -4.11 0.08
C VAL A 328 -4.36 -4.09 -1.38
N PRO A 329 -4.55 -3.01 -2.19
CA PRO A 329 -4.05 -2.99 -3.56
C PRO A 329 -2.53 -3.09 -3.68
N ALA A 330 -1.76 -2.61 -2.68
CA ALA A 330 -0.31 -2.79 -2.66
C ALA A 330 0.07 -4.27 -2.50
N VAL A 331 -0.64 -5.01 -1.64
CA VAL A 331 -0.48 -6.47 -1.50
C VAL A 331 -0.87 -7.18 -2.81
N ALA A 332 -1.97 -6.78 -3.44
CA ALA A 332 -2.39 -7.31 -4.73
C ALA A 332 -1.33 -7.11 -5.82
N MET A 333 -0.66 -5.96 -5.84
CA MET A 333 0.46 -5.70 -6.77
C MET A 333 1.65 -6.61 -6.52
N LEU A 334 2.01 -6.89 -5.26
CA LEU A 334 3.10 -7.83 -4.96
C LEU A 334 2.79 -9.24 -5.48
N LEU A 335 1.52 -9.66 -5.40
CA LEU A 335 1.07 -10.97 -5.90
C LEU A 335 0.91 -10.99 -7.44
N ALA A 336 0.78 -9.82 -8.07
CA ALA A 336 0.58 -9.71 -9.52
C ALA A 336 1.81 -10.09 -10.35
N PHE A 337 3.01 -10.11 -9.74
CA PHE A 337 4.23 -10.55 -10.40
C PHE A 337 4.36 -12.07 -10.31
N PRO A 338 4.17 -12.81 -11.40
CA PRO A 338 4.36 -14.26 -11.40
C PRO A 338 5.84 -14.58 -11.22
N VAL A 339 6.12 -15.69 -10.55
CA VAL A 339 7.48 -16.24 -10.45
C VAL A 339 7.63 -17.32 -11.50
N ILE A 340 8.52 -17.10 -12.45
CA ILE A 340 8.80 -18.01 -13.57
C ILE A 340 9.61 -19.22 -13.09
N GLY A 341 9.43 -20.37 -13.75
CA GLY A 341 10.22 -21.59 -13.51
C GLY A 341 9.73 -22.41 -12.32
N ARG A 342 8.48 -22.24 -11.90
CA ARG A 342 7.88 -23.00 -10.78
C ARG A 342 7.29 -24.34 -11.24
N SER A 343 6.53 -24.33 -12.33
CA SER A 343 5.99 -25.53 -12.94
C SER A 343 5.76 -25.31 -14.44
N VAL A 344 5.89 -26.37 -15.24
CA VAL A 344 5.66 -26.31 -16.68
C VAL A 344 4.24 -25.83 -17.02
N PRO A 345 3.16 -26.33 -16.39
CA PRO A 345 1.81 -25.86 -16.68
C PRO A 345 1.57 -24.39 -16.38
N HIS A 346 2.16 -23.89 -15.29
CA HIS A 346 2.07 -22.46 -14.94
C HIS A 346 2.74 -21.60 -16.02
N ASP A 347 3.94 -21.97 -16.47
CA ASP A 347 4.70 -21.18 -17.42
C ASP A 347 4.05 -21.23 -18.82
N GLU A 348 3.46 -22.35 -19.22
CA GLU A 348 2.68 -22.49 -20.44
C GLU A 348 1.42 -21.60 -20.41
N PHE A 349 0.63 -21.66 -19.33
CA PHE A 349 -0.54 -20.79 -19.18
C PHE A 349 -0.15 -19.32 -19.14
N LEU A 350 0.93 -18.97 -18.45
CA LEU A 350 1.45 -17.61 -18.41
C LEU A 350 1.86 -17.11 -19.81
N ALA A 351 2.49 -17.97 -20.62
CA ALA A 351 2.83 -17.64 -22.00
C ALA A 351 1.58 -17.41 -22.86
N MET A 352 0.57 -18.27 -22.75
CA MET A 352 -0.73 -18.08 -23.43
C MET A 352 -1.43 -16.79 -22.97
N PHE A 353 -1.45 -16.51 -21.66
CA PHE A 353 -2.04 -15.30 -21.10
C PHE A 353 -1.37 -14.04 -21.64
N ARG A 354 -0.03 -14.04 -21.72
CA ARG A 354 0.75 -12.93 -22.28
C ARG A 354 0.46 -12.72 -23.76
N ALA A 355 0.38 -13.79 -24.53
CA ALA A 355 0.07 -13.71 -25.96
C ALA A 355 -1.36 -13.17 -26.22
N ALA A 356 -2.32 -13.49 -25.35
CA ALA A 356 -3.71 -13.10 -25.51
C ALA A 356 -4.01 -11.67 -24.96
N LEU A 357 -3.37 -11.29 -23.86
CA LEU A 357 -3.65 -10.03 -23.16
C LEU A 357 -2.37 -9.20 -22.98
N CYS A 358 -1.54 -9.56 -22.01
CA CYS A 358 -0.26 -8.92 -21.63
C CYS A 358 0.29 -9.62 -20.38
N ALA A 359 1.43 -9.15 -19.85
CA ALA A 359 1.92 -9.61 -18.53
C ALA A 359 0.89 -9.34 -17.43
N PRO A 360 0.63 -10.30 -16.50
CA PRO A 360 -0.41 -10.19 -15.47
C PRO A 360 -0.28 -8.96 -14.57
N ALA A 361 0.94 -8.48 -14.36
CA ALA A 361 1.19 -7.26 -13.57
C ALA A 361 0.57 -6.01 -14.18
N LEU A 362 0.44 -5.93 -15.52
CA LEU A 362 -0.08 -4.75 -16.18
C LEU A 362 -1.60 -4.56 -15.96
N PRO A 363 -2.49 -5.56 -16.24
CA PRO A 363 -3.91 -5.42 -15.94
C PRO A 363 -4.17 -5.25 -14.44
N ALA A 364 -3.37 -5.90 -13.57
CA ALA A 364 -3.45 -5.67 -12.13
C ALA A 364 -3.13 -4.21 -11.78
N LEU A 365 -2.09 -3.62 -12.37
CA LEU A 365 -1.72 -2.23 -12.16
C LEU A 365 -2.79 -1.25 -12.67
N VAL A 366 -3.44 -1.56 -13.80
CA VAL A 366 -4.58 -0.78 -14.29
C VAL A 366 -5.72 -0.81 -13.27
N LEU A 367 -6.09 -2.00 -12.77
CA LEU A 367 -7.15 -2.13 -11.75
C LEU A 367 -6.80 -1.40 -10.45
N VAL A 368 -5.55 -1.50 -9.99
CA VAL A 368 -5.05 -0.77 -8.80
C VAL A 368 -5.10 0.74 -9.02
N THR A 369 -4.74 1.20 -10.21
CA THR A 369 -4.81 2.63 -10.55
C THR A 369 -6.26 3.13 -10.56
N LEU A 370 -7.19 2.36 -11.13
CA LEU A 370 -8.62 2.68 -11.10
C LEU A 370 -9.17 2.69 -9.67
N PHE A 371 -8.74 1.75 -8.83
CA PHE A 371 -9.08 1.72 -7.41
C PHE A 371 -8.62 3.00 -6.69
N TYR A 372 -7.36 3.40 -6.85
CA TYR A 372 -6.85 4.61 -6.21
C TYR A 372 -7.40 5.90 -6.82
N ALA A 373 -7.72 5.90 -8.12
CA ALA A 373 -8.45 7.00 -8.75
C ALA A 373 -9.84 7.17 -8.13
N TYR A 374 -10.54 6.06 -7.89
CA TYR A 374 -11.81 6.09 -7.17
C TYR A 374 -11.64 6.63 -5.74
N ALA A 375 -10.65 6.15 -4.98
CA ALA A 375 -10.37 6.63 -3.63
C ALA A 375 -10.06 8.15 -3.62
N PHE A 376 -9.27 8.63 -4.58
CA PHE A 376 -8.97 10.04 -4.76
C PHE A 376 -10.23 10.87 -5.05
N LEU A 377 -11.06 10.44 -6.01
CA LEU A 377 -12.31 11.13 -6.36
C LEU A 377 -13.31 11.19 -5.20
N LYS A 378 -13.25 10.21 -4.30
CA LYS A 378 -14.07 10.18 -3.09
C LYS A 378 -13.47 10.95 -1.91
N GLY A 379 -12.32 11.61 -2.08
CA GLY A 379 -11.66 12.41 -1.06
C GLY A 379 -11.06 11.59 0.09
N VAL A 380 -10.74 10.32 -0.15
CA VAL A 380 -10.12 9.45 0.85
C VAL A 380 -8.72 9.97 1.19
N ARG A 381 -8.42 10.05 2.48
CA ARG A 381 -7.09 10.50 2.94
C ARG A 381 -6.01 9.58 2.38
N TYR A 382 -4.93 10.17 1.85
CA TYR A 382 -3.83 9.48 1.13
C TYR A 382 -4.21 8.87 -0.24
N GLY A 383 -5.45 9.01 -0.72
CA GLY A 383 -5.85 8.50 -2.04
C GLY A 383 -5.05 9.11 -3.19
N GLN A 384 -4.68 10.38 -3.07
CA GLN A 384 -3.85 11.09 -4.04
C GLN A 384 -2.42 10.52 -4.11
N GLU A 385 -1.81 10.28 -2.97
CA GLU A 385 -0.47 9.75 -2.85
C GLU A 385 -0.40 8.31 -3.38
N CYS A 386 -1.39 7.48 -3.03
CA CYS A 386 -1.52 6.12 -3.55
C CYS A 386 -1.73 6.09 -5.07
N LEU A 387 -2.57 6.98 -5.61
CA LEU A 387 -2.77 7.12 -7.05
C LEU A 387 -1.47 7.47 -7.76
N SER A 388 -0.72 8.44 -7.23
CA SER A 388 0.58 8.82 -7.80
C SER A 388 1.58 7.67 -7.77
N ALA A 389 1.63 6.91 -6.67
CA ALA A 389 2.48 5.73 -6.56
C ALA A 389 2.10 4.65 -7.59
N ALA A 390 0.80 4.40 -7.78
CA ALA A 390 0.32 3.45 -8.79
C ALA A 390 0.69 3.90 -10.22
N VAL A 391 0.51 5.19 -10.54
CA VAL A 391 0.89 5.71 -11.86
C VAL A 391 2.42 5.63 -12.06
N LEU A 392 3.23 5.88 -11.01
CA LEU A 392 4.68 5.72 -11.09
C LEU A 392 5.11 4.27 -11.36
N MET A 393 4.35 3.29 -10.90
CA MET A 393 4.64 1.87 -11.20
C MET A 393 4.63 1.57 -12.71
N PHE A 394 3.84 2.29 -13.53
CA PHE A 394 3.90 2.16 -14.98
C PHE A 394 5.25 2.57 -15.58
N ALA A 395 6.07 3.32 -14.85
CA ALA A 395 7.41 3.67 -15.33
C ALA A 395 8.33 2.43 -15.42
N VAL A 396 8.07 1.41 -14.61
CA VAL A 396 8.91 0.20 -14.50
C VAL A 396 8.19 -1.07 -14.95
N VAL A 397 6.85 -1.08 -14.97
CA VAL A 397 6.03 -2.22 -15.41
C VAL A 397 5.67 -2.04 -16.87
N GLY A 398 6.32 -2.79 -17.75
CA GLY A 398 6.03 -2.82 -19.18
C GLY A 398 5.13 -4.00 -19.59
N LEU A 399 4.79 -4.05 -20.88
CA LEU A 399 3.99 -5.14 -21.48
C LEU A 399 4.62 -6.52 -21.28
N ASP A 400 5.93 -6.58 -21.24
CA ASP A 400 6.72 -7.83 -21.13
C ASP A 400 7.25 -8.10 -19.73
N SER A 401 6.87 -7.31 -18.73
CA SER A 401 7.32 -7.47 -17.34
C SER A 401 6.72 -8.71 -16.71
N VAL A 402 7.40 -9.82 -16.80
CA VAL A 402 6.95 -11.14 -16.29
C VAL A 402 7.51 -11.39 -14.89
N ASP A 403 8.71 -10.93 -14.62
CA ASP A 403 9.41 -11.08 -13.34
C ASP A 403 9.84 -9.70 -12.82
N VAL A 404 9.94 -9.57 -11.50
CA VAL A 404 10.52 -8.38 -10.84
C VAL A 404 11.95 -8.10 -11.35
N ARG A 405 12.65 -9.12 -11.85
CA ARG A 405 14.00 -8.99 -12.42
C ARG A 405 14.03 -8.46 -13.86
N THR A 406 12.90 -8.47 -14.57
CA THR A 406 12.79 -8.04 -15.96
C THR A 406 12.06 -6.71 -16.10
N PHE A 407 12.42 -5.75 -15.25
CA PHE A 407 11.91 -4.39 -15.39
C PHE A 407 12.32 -3.82 -16.75
N THR A 408 11.35 -3.28 -17.47
CA THR A 408 11.60 -2.55 -18.71
C THR A 408 12.43 -1.29 -18.43
N PRO A 409 13.13 -0.73 -19.44
CA PRO A 409 13.74 0.59 -19.31
C PRO A 409 12.69 1.59 -18.80
N ILE A 410 13.10 2.45 -17.85
CA ILE A 410 12.18 3.38 -17.19
C ILE A 410 11.49 4.26 -18.24
N GLN A 411 10.17 4.19 -18.28
CA GLN A 411 9.34 4.98 -19.17
C GLN A 411 9.16 6.41 -18.63
N PRO A 412 9.39 7.46 -19.44
CA PRO A 412 9.33 8.84 -18.96
C PRO A 412 7.89 9.37 -18.80
N TRP A 413 6.89 8.85 -19.55
CA TRP A 413 5.53 9.38 -19.55
C TRP A 413 4.80 9.26 -18.20
N PRO A 414 4.94 8.17 -17.38
CA PRO A 414 4.29 8.12 -16.07
C PRO A 414 4.89 9.14 -15.10
N LEU A 415 6.22 9.32 -15.18
CA LEU A 415 6.92 10.33 -14.39
C LEU A 415 6.43 11.75 -14.73
N ALA A 416 6.28 12.07 -16.02
CA ALA A 416 5.74 13.35 -16.45
C ALA A 416 4.28 13.54 -16.02
N THR A 417 3.45 12.50 -16.13
CA THR A 417 2.04 12.53 -15.69
C THR A 417 1.92 12.82 -14.20
N VAL A 418 2.69 12.12 -13.38
CA VAL A 418 2.71 12.34 -11.92
C VAL A 418 3.28 13.72 -11.58
N ALA A 419 4.31 14.18 -12.31
CA ALA A 419 4.87 15.51 -12.15
C ALA A 419 3.80 16.59 -12.36
N LEU A 420 3.06 16.55 -13.46
CA LEU A 420 1.98 17.50 -13.75
C LEU A 420 0.86 17.44 -12.72
N PHE A 421 0.41 16.24 -12.37
CA PHE A 421 -0.65 16.04 -11.39
C PHE A 421 -0.28 16.58 -10.00
N GLN A 422 0.91 16.20 -9.50
CA GLN A 422 1.37 16.64 -8.18
C GLN A 422 1.74 18.12 -8.15
N LEU A 423 2.21 18.68 -9.27
CA LEU A 423 2.46 20.12 -9.38
C LEU A 423 1.15 20.90 -9.26
N ALA A 424 0.12 20.51 -10.03
CA ALA A 424 -1.19 21.15 -9.98
C ALA A 424 -1.80 21.10 -8.57
N MET A 425 -1.74 19.95 -7.91
CA MET A 425 -2.26 19.77 -6.56
C MET A 425 -1.40 20.47 -5.50
N GLY A 426 -0.08 20.45 -5.65
CA GLY A 426 0.85 21.10 -4.73
C GLY A 426 0.74 22.63 -4.75
N VAL A 427 0.58 23.21 -5.94
CA VAL A 427 0.34 24.66 -6.11
C VAL A 427 -1.03 25.04 -5.53
N ARG A 428 -2.07 24.26 -5.85
CA ARG A 428 -3.42 24.50 -5.30
C ARG A 428 -3.46 24.45 -3.77
N ASP A 429 -2.81 23.47 -3.18
CA ASP A 429 -2.81 23.25 -1.73
C ASP A 429 -1.75 24.09 -1.00
N GLY A 430 -0.85 24.79 -1.71
CA GLY A 430 0.25 25.56 -1.15
C GLY A 430 1.30 24.71 -0.41
N ARG A 431 1.46 23.42 -0.76
CA ARG A 431 2.33 22.46 -0.07
C ARG A 431 3.66 22.27 -0.78
N SER A 432 4.74 22.84 -0.22
CA SER A 432 6.10 22.75 -0.77
C SER A 432 6.61 21.30 -1.00
N PRO A 433 6.36 20.29 -0.14
CA PRO A 433 6.83 18.93 -0.40
C PRO A 433 6.24 18.30 -1.67
N ARG A 434 4.96 18.60 -1.99
CA ARG A 434 4.31 18.08 -3.21
C ARG A 434 4.90 18.71 -4.47
N VAL A 435 5.14 20.01 -4.42
CA VAL A 435 5.76 20.75 -5.55
C VAL A 435 7.17 20.24 -5.79
N LEU A 436 7.96 20.04 -4.72
CA LEU A 436 9.29 19.44 -4.87
C LEU A 436 9.22 18.05 -5.49
N PHE A 437 8.34 17.17 -4.97
CA PHE A 437 8.15 15.83 -5.51
C PHE A 437 7.77 15.86 -7.00
N ALA A 438 6.87 16.77 -7.39
CA ALA A 438 6.50 16.98 -8.78
C ALA A 438 7.69 17.37 -9.67
N LEU A 439 8.48 18.33 -9.22
CA LEU A 439 9.66 18.79 -9.96
C LEU A 439 10.74 17.69 -10.05
N MET A 440 10.91 16.87 -9.00
CA MET A 440 11.80 15.70 -9.02
C MET A 440 11.34 14.63 -10.02
N CYS A 441 10.04 14.33 -10.06
CA CYS A 441 9.46 13.44 -11.08
C CYS A 441 9.66 14.00 -12.50
N GLY A 442 9.47 15.31 -12.68
CA GLY A 442 9.73 15.99 -13.96
C GLY A 442 11.21 15.91 -14.37
N ALA A 443 12.13 16.16 -13.47
CA ALA A 443 13.57 15.99 -13.71
C ALA A 443 13.92 14.53 -14.06
N ALA A 444 13.32 13.56 -13.37
CA ALA A 444 13.48 12.14 -13.69
C ALA A 444 12.93 11.80 -15.07
N ALA A 445 11.76 12.35 -15.47
CA ALA A 445 11.19 12.17 -16.81
C ALA A 445 12.15 12.68 -17.89
N VAL A 446 12.80 13.82 -17.66
CA VAL A 446 13.82 14.35 -18.56
C VAL A 446 15.06 13.44 -18.60
N ARG A 447 15.48 12.87 -17.48
CA ARG A 447 16.65 11.97 -17.41
C ARG A 447 16.47 10.68 -18.20
N PHE A 448 15.27 10.11 -18.14
CA PHE A 448 14.95 8.81 -18.76
C PHE A 448 14.33 8.94 -20.16
N GLY A 449 13.90 10.13 -20.55
CA GLY A 449 13.41 10.38 -21.91
C GLY A 449 14.54 10.40 -22.94
N ASP A 450 14.20 10.01 -24.17
CA ASP A 450 15.11 10.12 -25.32
C ASP A 450 14.90 11.50 -25.99
N TRP A 451 15.65 12.49 -25.50
CA TRP A 451 15.56 13.87 -25.95
C TRP A 451 16.62 14.25 -26.98
N GLY A 452 17.30 13.25 -27.58
CA GLY A 452 18.36 13.48 -28.56
C GLY A 452 19.56 14.26 -28.04
N LEU A 453 19.78 14.26 -26.71
CA LEU A 453 20.97 14.92 -26.13
C LEU A 453 22.21 14.14 -26.51
N PRO A 454 23.21 14.82 -27.13
CA PRO A 454 24.31 14.17 -27.83
C PRO A 454 25.28 13.42 -26.91
N THR A 455 25.33 13.76 -25.62
CA THR A 455 26.28 13.16 -24.69
C THR A 455 25.65 12.79 -23.35
N THR A 456 26.16 11.74 -22.72
CA THR A 456 25.73 11.32 -21.37
C THR A 456 26.04 12.39 -20.33
N MET A 457 27.16 13.09 -20.50
CA MET A 457 27.55 14.18 -19.62
C MET A 457 26.54 15.33 -19.67
N LEU A 458 26.17 15.80 -20.88
CA LEU A 458 25.18 16.87 -21.02
C LEU A 458 23.84 16.49 -20.44
N ARG A 459 23.39 15.26 -20.66
CA ARG A 459 22.15 14.73 -20.08
C ARG A 459 22.18 14.72 -18.54
N ASN A 460 23.30 14.30 -17.96
CA ASN A 460 23.49 14.32 -16.49
C ASN A 460 23.56 15.76 -15.96
N ALA A 461 24.24 16.66 -16.65
CA ALA A 461 24.33 18.07 -16.27
C ALA A 461 22.97 18.75 -16.29
N VAL A 462 22.16 18.51 -17.35
CA VAL A 462 20.79 19.02 -17.43
C VAL A 462 19.93 18.47 -16.29
N TRP A 463 20.02 17.18 -16.01
CA TRP A 463 19.26 16.53 -14.94
C TRP A 463 19.61 17.12 -13.56
N PHE A 464 20.89 17.24 -13.23
CA PHE A 464 21.33 17.88 -12.00
C PHE A 464 20.94 19.36 -11.91
N GLY A 465 21.05 20.08 -13.03
CA GLY A 465 20.59 21.46 -13.11
C GLY A 465 19.09 21.62 -12.83
N LEU A 466 18.25 20.69 -13.31
CA LEU A 466 16.83 20.68 -13.03
C LEU A 466 16.52 20.37 -11.56
N ILE A 467 17.24 19.40 -10.95
CA ILE A 467 17.12 19.09 -9.52
C ILE A 467 17.50 20.32 -8.69
N GLU A 468 18.62 20.95 -9.00
CA GLU A 468 19.10 22.12 -8.28
C GLU A 468 18.14 23.30 -8.41
N ALA A 469 17.65 23.56 -9.63
CA ALA A 469 16.64 24.59 -9.89
C ALA A 469 15.34 24.31 -9.11
N ALA A 470 14.92 23.04 -8.99
CA ALA A 470 13.76 22.66 -8.21
C ALA A 470 13.96 22.93 -6.71
N LEU A 471 15.12 22.53 -6.16
CA LEU A 471 15.46 22.75 -4.74
C LEU A 471 15.52 24.24 -4.40
N ILE A 472 16.21 25.03 -5.22
CA ILE A 472 16.31 26.48 -5.05
C ILE A 472 14.94 27.15 -5.23
N GLY A 473 14.22 26.82 -6.29
CA GLY A 473 12.91 27.41 -6.61
C GLY A 473 11.90 27.19 -5.49
N VAL A 474 11.79 25.93 -4.99
CA VAL A 474 10.88 25.62 -3.88
C VAL A 474 11.31 26.31 -2.59
N SER A 475 12.62 26.33 -2.28
CA SER A 475 13.15 26.97 -1.08
C SER A 475 13.00 28.50 -1.09
N TRP A 476 12.87 29.10 -2.27
CA TRP A 476 12.65 30.55 -2.44
C TRP A 476 11.18 30.92 -2.39
N TRP A 477 10.33 30.14 -3.12
CA TRP A 477 8.91 30.45 -3.26
C TRP A 477 8.11 30.20 -1.98
N TYR A 478 8.43 29.08 -1.28
CA TYR A 478 7.75 28.69 -0.08
C TYR A 478 8.52 29.13 1.18
N ARG A 479 7.78 29.53 2.23
CA ARG A 479 8.34 30.02 3.51
C ARG A 479 8.19 29.04 4.67
N ASP A 480 7.69 27.84 4.42
CA ASP A 480 7.47 26.79 5.43
C ASP A 480 8.80 26.21 5.95
N ARG A 481 8.72 25.40 7.00
CA ARG A 481 9.88 24.76 7.64
C ARG A 481 10.60 23.83 6.65
N PHE A 482 9.84 23.12 5.82
CA PHE A 482 10.39 22.18 4.84
C PHE A 482 11.21 22.94 3.77
N ALA A 483 10.66 24.00 3.19
CA ALA A 483 11.35 24.81 2.21
C ALA A 483 12.64 25.44 2.76
N ARG A 484 12.65 25.86 4.03
CA ARG A 484 13.88 26.36 4.69
C ARG A 484 14.93 25.27 4.86
N ALA A 485 14.52 24.03 5.17
CA ALA A 485 15.44 22.90 5.29
C ALA A 485 16.06 22.49 3.94
N LEU A 486 15.46 22.83 2.81
CA LEU A 486 16.02 22.54 1.48
C LEU A 486 17.24 23.39 1.14
N ARG A 487 17.40 24.56 1.75
CA ARG A 487 18.54 25.46 1.46
C ARG A 487 19.92 24.82 1.68
N PRO A 488 20.21 24.20 2.84
CA PRO A 488 21.48 23.48 2.98
C PRO A 488 21.55 22.24 2.08
N VAL A 489 20.43 21.56 1.81
CA VAL A 489 20.40 20.37 0.95
C VAL A 489 20.82 20.72 -0.47
N SER A 490 20.31 21.83 -1.05
CA SER A 490 20.72 22.26 -2.38
C SER A 490 22.21 22.57 -2.46
N ALA A 491 22.81 23.19 -1.43
CA ALA A 491 24.23 23.40 -1.38
C ALA A 491 25.06 22.10 -1.40
N TRP A 492 24.59 21.06 -0.69
CA TRP A 492 25.24 19.75 -0.72
C TRP A 492 25.07 19.04 -2.07
N VAL A 493 23.91 19.16 -2.71
CA VAL A 493 23.66 18.59 -4.06
C VAL A 493 24.58 19.26 -5.07
N MET A 494 24.70 20.59 -5.03
CA MET A 494 25.66 21.34 -5.87
C MET A 494 27.10 20.86 -5.65
N ALA A 495 27.55 20.74 -4.38
CA ALA A 495 28.89 20.30 -4.07
C ALA A 495 29.14 18.85 -4.53
N GLY A 496 28.18 17.94 -4.35
CA GLY A 496 28.27 16.57 -4.84
C GLY A 496 28.36 16.50 -6.36
N PHE A 497 27.57 17.30 -7.06
CA PHE A 497 27.67 17.40 -8.52
C PHE A 497 29.02 17.95 -8.99
N ALA A 498 29.50 19.02 -8.35
CA ALA A 498 30.81 19.57 -8.63
C ALA A 498 31.93 18.55 -8.44
N TRP A 499 31.85 17.75 -7.35
CA TRP A 499 32.79 16.67 -7.10
C TRP A 499 32.72 15.59 -8.20
N GLY A 500 31.53 15.16 -8.56
CA GLY A 500 31.34 14.21 -9.65
C GLY A 500 31.88 14.69 -11.00
N LEU A 501 31.79 15.99 -11.29
CA LEU A 501 32.41 16.58 -12.48
C LEU A 501 33.94 16.56 -12.41
N LEU A 502 34.55 16.77 -11.25
CA LEU A 502 36.00 16.73 -11.09
C LEU A 502 36.57 15.31 -11.21
N GLU A 503 35.82 14.30 -10.82
CA GLU A 503 36.20 12.88 -10.92
C GLU A 503 35.85 12.26 -12.27
N TRP A 504 35.12 12.99 -13.15
CA TRP A 504 34.66 12.45 -14.42
C TRP A 504 35.84 11.99 -15.28
N PRO A 505 35.93 10.71 -15.62
CA PRO A 505 37.05 10.20 -16.38
C PRO A 505 37.00 10.71 -17.82
N GLU A 506 38.09 11.26 -18.30
CA GLU A 506 38.27 11.71 -19.69
C GLU A 506 37.98 10.61 -20.73
N GLN A 507 38.06 9.36 -20.29
CA GLN A 507 37.79 8.17 -21.09
C GLN A 507 36.33 8.08 -21.63
N PHE A 508 35.35 8.71 -20.95
CA PHE A 508 33.95 8.64 -21.37
C PHE A 508 33.55 9.67 -22.41
N GLU A 509 34.21 10.84 -22.43
CA GLU A 509 33.90 11.89 -23.40
C GLU A 509 35.18 12.69 -23.76
N PRO A 510 36.00 12.19 -24.68
CA PRO A 510 37.26 12.82 -25.05
C PRO A 510 37.10 14.19 -25.72
N ARG A 511 35.86 14.59 -26.07
CA ARG A 511 35.57 15.87 -26.74
C ARG A 511 35.48 17.06 -25.78
N VAL A 512 35.34 16.82 -24.47
CA VAL A 512 35.26 17.91 -23.47
C VAL A 512 36.57 18.03 -22.74
N PRO A 513 37.30 19.15 -22.91
CA PRO A 513 38.60 19.31 -22.27
C PRO A 513 38.42 19.38 -20.73
N ALA A 514 39.18 18.55 -20.01
CA ALA A 514 39.15 18.49 -18.54
C ALA A 514 39.37 19.85 -17.87
N MET A 515 40.16 20.71 -18.52
CA MET A 515 40.40 22.07 -18.05
C MET A 515 39.14 22.95 -18.07
N ALA A 516 38.29 22.80 -19.11
CA ALA A 516 37.02 23.53 -19.18
C ALA A 516 36.03 23.08 -18.09
N VAL A 517 36.01 21.77 -17.79
CA VAL A 517 35.18 21.22 -16.69
C VAL A 517 35.65 21.77 -15.35
N ALA A 518 36.94 21.74 -15.08
CA ALA A 518 37.52 22.26 -13.83
C ALA A 518 37.27 23.78 -13.68
N ALA A 519 37.39 24.56 -14.76
CA ALA A 519 37.06 25.99 -14.77
C ALA A 519 35.55 26.24 -14.50
N ALA A 520 34.67 25.40 -15.07
CA ALA A 520 33.22 25.48 -14.81
C ALA A 520 32.91 25.20 -13.33
N VAL A 521 33.60 24.25 -12.69
CA VAL A 521 33.49 23.98 -11.25
C VAL A 521 33.95 25.17 -10.40
N VAL A 522 35.06 25.84 -10.75
CA VAL A 522 35.49 27.09 -10.08
C VAL A 522 34.38 28.13 -10.16
N LEU A 523 33.86 28.37 -11.36
CA LEU A 523 32.81 29.36 -11.58
C LEU A 523 31.55 29.02 -10.76
N MET A 524 31.16 27.76 -10.72
CA MET A 524 30.01 27.27 -9.93
C MET A 524 30.22 27.57 -8.43
N GLY A 525 31.42 27.32 -7.89
CA GLY A 525 31.72 27.63 -6.50
C GLY A 525 31.70 29.14 -6.20
N VAL A 526 32.24 29.98 -7.09
CA VAL A 526 32.18 31.44 -6.94
C VAL A 526 30.74 31.94 -6.98
N LEU A 527 29.93 31.45 -7.91
CA LEU A 527 28.50 31.78 -7.99
C LEU A 527 27.74 31.34 -6.74
N ALA A 528 28.09 30.18 -6.16
CA ALA A 528 27.51 29.70 -4.91
C ALA A 528 27.79 30.65 -3.73
N VAL A 529 29.04 31.16 -3.59
CA VAL A 529 29.39 32.16 -2.58
C VAL A 529 28.61 33.46 -2.80
N ALA A 530 28.51 33.93 -4.04
CA ALA A 530 27.73 35.13 -4.36
C ALA A 530 26.21 34.91 -4.06
N PHE A 531 25.69 33.73 -4.35
CA PHE A 531 24.32 33.38 -4.11
C PHE A 531 23.98 33.24 -2.61
N SER A 532 24.96 32.86 -1.77
CA SER A 532 24.79 32.76 -0.32
C SER A 532 24.32 34.06 0.35
N ARG A 533 24.56 35.20 -0.30
CA ARG A 533 24.09 36.52 0.16
C ARG A 533 22.62 36.76 -0.10
N ARG A 534 22.07 36.17 -1.18
CA ARG A 534 20.63 36.26 -1.51
C ARG A 534 19.81 35.22 -0.80
N MET A 535 20.39 34.04 -0.59
CA MET A 535 19.82 32.94 0.18
C MET A 535 20.67 32.71 1.44
N PRO A 536 20.35 33.31 2.59
CA PRO A 536 21.19 33.22 3.78
C PRO A 536 21.27 31.76 4.26
N SER A 537 22.37 31.11 3.91
CA SER A 537 22.70 29.73 4.28
C SER A 537 24.21 29.60 4.39
N LEU A 538 24.70 29.25 5.58
CA LEU A 538 26.12 28.98 5.82
C LEU A 538 26.64 27.83 4.93
N ALA A 539 25.80 26.88 4.59
CA ALA A 539 26.17 25.77 3.71
C ALA A 539 26.56 26.26 2.30
N TRP A 540 25.78 27.16 1.69
CA TRP A 540 26.11 27.76 0.41
C TRP A 540 27.43 28.51 0.42
N TYR A 541 27.71 29.23 1.51
CA TYR A 541 28.94 29.97 1.68
C TYR A 541 30.16 29.04 1.77
N PHE A 542 30.15 28.10 2.73
CA PHE A 542 31.32 27.23 2.95
C PHE A 542 31.53 26.23 1.83
N LEU A 543 30.47 25.59 1.32
CA LEU A 543 30.58 24.65 0.23
C LEU A 543 30.96 25.35 -1.10
N GLY A 544 30.50 26.58 -1.32
CA GLY A 544 30.92 27.38 -2.46
C GLY A 544 32.44 27.63 -2.46
N TRP A 545 33.01 28.02 -1.32
CA TRP A 545 34.46 28.15 -1.18
C TRP A 545 35.19 26.82 -1.36
N PHE A 546 34.68 25.74 -0.78
CA PHE A 546 35.24 24.39 -0.94
C PHE A 546 35.26 23.95 -2.41
N VAL A 547 34.17 24.11 -3.12
CA VAL A 547 34.04 23.77 -4.54
C VAL A 547 34.99 24.63 -5.40
N SER A 548 35.07 25.94 -5.13
CA SER A 548 36.01 26.81 -5.83
C SER A 548 37.48 26.37 -5.62
N ALA A 549 37.83 26.04 -4.38
CA ALA A 549 39.19 25.60 -4.05
C ALA A 549 39.52 24.24 -4.74
N ALA A 550 38.60 23.28 -4.70
CA ALA A 550 38.76 21.99 -5.35
C ALA A 550 38.90 22.11 -6.87
N GLY A 551 38.06 22.93 -7.52
CA GLY A 551 38.16 23.24 -8.95
C GLY A 551 39.47 23.90 -9.32
N THR A 552 39.93 24.88 -8.52
CA THR A 552 41.22 25.57 -8.73
C THR A 552 42.39 24.58 -8.59
N LEU A 553 42.38 23.74 -7.56
CA LEU A 553 43.40 22.70 -7.38
C LEU A 553 43.44 21.75 -8.58
N ARG A 554 42.29 21.27 -9.04
CA ARG A 554 42.21 20.39 -10.22
C ARG A 554 42.72 21.07 -11.48
N THR A 555 42.32 22.32 -11.72
CA THR A 555 42.85 23.13 -12.85
C THR A 555 44.36 23.23 -12.79
N GLY A 556 44.93 23.51 -11.61
CA GLY A 556 46.35 23.55 -11.38
C GLY A 556 47.06 22.22 -11.65
N LEU A 557 46.47 21.09 -11.20
CA LEU A 557 47.03 19.76 -11.46
C LEU A 557 47.00 19.37 -12.95
N ILE A 558 45.94 19.72 -13.68
CA ILE A 558 45.84 19.49 -15.12
C ILE A 558 46.87 20.34 -15.87
N ALA A 559 46.96 21.63 -15.54
CA ALA A 559 47.94 22.53 -16.12
C ALA A 559 49.38 22.04 -15.85
N TYR A 560 49.66 21.64 -14.60
CA TYR A 560 50.96 21.06 -14.23
C TYR A 560 51.28 19.80 -15.04
N GLY A 561 50.35 18.85 -15.14
CA GLY A 561 50.54 17.62 -15.91
C GLY A 561 50.82 17.90 -17.40
N SER A 562 50.08 18.83 -17.99
CA SER A 562 50.28 19.26 -19.37
C SER A 562 51.65 19.88 -19.61
N VAL A 563 52.05 20.77 -18.74
CA VAL A 563 53.38 21.44 -18.86
C VAL A 563 54.50 20.43 -18.61
N ARG A 564 54.35 19.53 -17.64
CA ARG A 564 55.35 18.47 -17.35
C ARG A 564 55.51 17.50 -18.52
N TYR A 565 54.44 17.19 -19.25
CA TYR A 565 54.49 16.33 -20.43
C TYR A 565 55.35 16.95 -21.56
N TYR A 566 55.25 18.28 -21.79
CA TYR A 566 55.92 18.94 -22.89
C TYR A 566 57.38 19.36 -22.58
N ARG A 567 57.72 19.63 -21.30
CA ARG A 567 59.00 20.23 -20.92
C ARG A 567 59.96 19.30 -20.15
N GLY A 568 59.50 18.12 -19.76
CA GLY A 568 60.26 17.20 -18.93
C GLY A 568 60.10 17.45 -17.41
N PRO A 569 60.26 16.38 -16.58
CA PRO A 569 59.88 16.43 -15.18
C PRO A 569 60.78 17.28 -14.28
N LEU A 570 62.10 17.32 -14.51
CA LEU A 570 63.05 17.94 -13.57
C LEU A 570 63.02 19.47 -13.59
N ASP A 571 62.84 20.10 -14.75
CA ASP A 571 62.90 21.57 -14.88
C ASP A 571 61.65 22.24 -14.32
N ILE A 572 60.51 21.59 -14.45
CA ILE A 572 59.21 22.13 -14.02
C ILE A 572 59.00 21.93 -12.53
N ASP A 573 59.38 20.75 -12.01
CA ASP A 573 59.23 20.46 -10.57
C ASP A 573 60.12 21.43 -9.75
N SER A 574 61.33 21.76 -10.22
CA SER A 574 62.20 22.76 -9.57
C SER A 574 61.64 24.18 -9.69
N LEU A 575 61.03 24.54 -10.84
CA LEU A 575 60.43 25.85 -11.06
C LEU A 575 59.18 26.06 -10.21
N LEU A 576 58.35 25.02 -10.10
CA LEU A 576 57.16 25.01 -9.23
C LEU A 576 57.53 25.02 -7.74
N LEU A 577 58.56 24.28 -7.35
CA LEU A 577 59.07 24.30 -6.00
C LEU A 577 59.59 25.70 -5.64
N GLY A 578 60.31 26.34 -6.56
CA GLY A 578 60.77 27.72 -6.43
C GLY A 578 59.60 28.71 -6.30
N ALA A 579 58.57 28.55 -7.15
CA ALA A 579 57.37 29.37 -7.08
C ALA A 579 56.59 29.10 -5.76
N ALA A 580 56.50 27.87 -5.28
CA ALA A 580 55.86 27.52 -4.02
C ALA A 580 56.55 28.16 -2.83
N PHE A 581 57.89 28.12 -2.79
CA PHE A 581 58.68 28.81 -1.75
C PHE A 581 58.51 30.31 -1.83
N PHE A 582 58.45 30.88 -3.04
CA PHE A 582 58.25 32.33 -3.23
C PHE A 582 56.86 32.75 -2.72
N PHE A 583 55.80 31.99 -3.05
CA PHE A 583 54.45 32.23 -2.51
C PHE A 583 54.39 32.06 -0.99
N LEU A 584 55.07 31.05 -0.43
CA LEU A 584 55.17 30.85 1.00
C LEU A 584 55.89 32.05 1.67
N ALA A 585 56.94 32.55 1.06
CA ALA A 585 57.67 33.76 1.53
C ALA A 585 56.77 35.00 1.51
N ILE A 586 55.97 35.20 0.43
CA ILE A 586 54.97 36.27 0.35
C ILE A 586 53.95 36.13 1.45
N LEU A 587 53.44 34.90 1.66
CA LEU A 587 52.40 34.59 2.65
C LEU A 587 52.92 34.88 4.08
N ILE A 588 54.17 34.52 4.38
CA ILE A 588 54.78 34.80 5.66
C ILE A 588 55.04 36.34 5.80
N SER A 589 55.45 37.00 4.74
CA SER A 589 55.70 38.46 4.76
C SER A 589 54.37 39.24 4.91
N THR A 590 53.30 38.81 4.23
CA THR A 590 51.99 39.45 4.36
C THR A 590 51.37 39.18 5.72
N ALA A 591 51.60 37.98 6.33
CA ALA A 591 51.19 37.67 7.69
C ALA A 591 51.92 38.59 8.70
N LYS A 592 53.26 38.77 8.57
CA LYS A 592 54.06 39.66 9.41
C LYS A 592 53.62 41.12 9.26
N GLY A 593 53.26 41.56 8.08
CA GLY A 593 52.76 42.90 7.78
C GLY A 593 51.36 43.23 8.16
N GLY A 594 50.59 42.24 8.72
CA GLY A 594 49.21 42.43 9.03
C GLY A 594 48.30 42.56 7.78
N LEU A 595 48.84 42.39 6.58
CA LEU A 595 48.13 42.48 5.32
C LEU A 595 47.13 41.31 5.17
N LEU A 596 47.45 40.16 5.74
CA LEU A 596 46.55 39.00 5.77
C LEU A 596 45.24 39.34 6.48
N GLN A 597 45.29 40.08 7.59
CA GLN A 597 44.08 40.54 8.30
C GLN A 597 43.29 41.56 7.46
N LYS A 598 43.96 42.38 6.65
CA LYS A 598 43.28 43.29 5.72
C LYS A 598 42.68 42.54 4.54
N MET A 599 43.35 41.52 3.99
CA MET A 599 42.85 40.68 2.91
C MET A 599 41.64 39.81 3.38
N VAL A 600 41.68 39.28 4.61
CA VAL A 600 40.53 38.53 5.19
C VAL A 600 39.29 39.43 5.31
N ARG A 601 39.43 40.73 5.51
CA ARG A 601 38.32 41.69 5.47
C ARG A 601 37.69 41.87 4.08
N TRP A 602 38.39 41.49 3.01
CA TRP A 602 37.86 41.48 1.63
C TRP A 602 37.10 40.21 1.29
N ILE A 603 37.27 39.13 2.08
CA ILE A 603 36.49 37.93 1.97
C ILE A 603 35.06 38.28 2.40
N PRO A 604 34.05 38.00 1.57
CA PRO A 604 32.68 38.29 1.94
C PRO A 604 32.34 37.63 3.27
N ALA A 605 31.82 38.40 4.23
CA ALA A 605 31.39 37.87 5.50
C ALA A 605 30.30 36.77 5.28
N PRO A 606 30.30 35.73 6.10
CA PRO A 606 29.21 34.74 6.05
C PRO A 606 27.85 35.42 6.25
N PRO A 607 26.82 34.96 5.61
CA PRO A 607 25.50 35.55 5.74
C PRO A 607 24.97 35.42 7.18
N ASP A 608 24.40 36.50 7.71
CA ASP A 608 23.68 36.46 9.00
C ASP A 608 22.47 35.53 8.89
N VAL A 609 22.60 34.36 9.48
CA VAL A 609 21.50 33.43 9.62
C VAL A 609 20.77 33.74 10.92
N ALA A 610 19.64 34.40 10.82
CA ALA A 610 18.78 34.62 11.99
C ALA A 610 18.52 33.31 12.72
N PRO A 611 18.66 33.25 14.06
CA PRO A 611 18.35 32.04 14.82
C PRO A 611 16.93 31.62 14.54
N LEU A 612 16.73 30.31 14.38
CA LEU A 612 15.40 29.74 14.21
C LEU A 612 14.56 30.13 15.41
N GLU A 613 13.59 31.03 15.24
CA GLU A 613 12.64 31.32 16.31
C GLU A 613 12.04 30.00 16.80
N PRO A 614 12.08 29.73 18.12
CA PRO A 614 11.43 28.56 18.67
C PRO A 614 9.94 28.65 18.31
N SER A 615 9.42 27.60 17.68
CA SER A 615 8.02 27.55 17.29
C SER A 615 7.14 27.82 18.50
N ARG A 616 6.51 28.97 18.56
CA ARG A 616 5.32 29.16 19.39
C ARG A 616 4.31 28.11 18.92
N GLY A 617 4.07 27.12 19.79
CA GLY A 617 3.15 26.03 19.51
C GLY A 617 1.75 26.61 19.23
N THR A 618 1.26 26.30 18.05
CA THR A 618 -0.16 26.42 17.70
C THR A 618 -0.74 25.01 17.65
#